data_0b327239aaa35f19697f6de42c6329ba
#
_entry.id   0b327239aaa35f19697f6de42c6329ba
#
_cell.length_a   1.000
_cell.length_b   1.000
_cell.length_c   1.000
_cell.angle_alpha   90.00
_cell.angle_beta   90.00
_cell.angle_gamma   90.00
#
_symmetry.space_group_name_H-M   'P 1'
#
loop_
_entity.id
_entity.type
_entity.pdbx_description
1 polymer ?
#
loop_
_entity_poly.entity_id
_entity_poly.type
_entity_poly.pdbx_seq_one_letter_code
_entity_poly.pdbx_strand_id
1 'polypeptide(L)'
;MSLDIVPVDKRHLKAIMAIDAQVYPTPWSRRLWQQELEREHRLYRCAVRDGSVVGVVGVLLVADDAHVMTVAVDPAAQRSGVATALMLAAAEEAIAAGAKALTLEVRVSNTGAQALYRRFGLAPVGHRRGYYEPDGEDALVMWAHDIDGPEYEARLRGIAAELDVAA
;
A
#
# COMPACT_ATOMS: atom_id res chain seq x y z
N MET A 1 13.21 -16.64 -7.36
CA MET A 1 13.05 -16.09 -6.02
C MET A 1 11.60 -15.70 -5.83
N SER A 2 10.93 -16.35 -4.90
CA SER A 2 9.51 -16.09 -4.65
C SER A 2 9.34 -14.89 -3.73
N LEU A 3 8.30 -14.11 -4.01
CA LEU A 3 7.84 -13.03 -3.16
C LEU A 3 6.52 -13.48 -2.54
N ASP A 4 6.47 -13.58 -1.23
CA ASP A 4 5.26 -13.98 -0.52
C ASP A 4 4.65 -12.76 0.16
N ILE A 5 3.33 -12.60 0.01
CA ILE A 5 2.56 -11.56 0.70
C ILE A 5 1.81 -12.22 1.84
N VAL A 6 2.14 -11.83 3.07
CA VAL A 6 1.61 -12.48 4.28
C VAL A 6 1.03 -11.46 5.24
N PRO A 7 0.09 -11.87 6.13
CA PRO A 7 -0.39 -10.99 7.18
C PRO A 7 0.75 -10.54 8.09
N VAL A 8 0.72 -9.28 8.50
CA VAL A 8 1.71 -8.77 9.45
C VAL A 8 1.39 -9.27 10.85
N ASP A 9 2.41 -9.78 11.54
CA ASP A 9 2.34 -10.09 12.96
C ASP A 9 3.56 -9.50 13.70
N LYS A 10 3.64 -9.74 15.00
CA LYS A 10 4.69 -9.16 15.85
C LYS A 10 6.11 -9.50 15.38
N ARG A 11 6.32 -10.68 14.76
CA ARG A 11 7.63 -11.10 14.25
C ARG A 11 8.17 -10.18 13.18
N HIS A 12 7.28 -9.56 12.42
CA HIS A 12 7.64 -8.73 11.28
C HIS A 12 7.97 -7.29 11.66
N LEU A 13 7.59 -6.84 12.87
CA LEU A 13 7.63 -5.43 13.25
C LEU A 13 9.03 -4.82 13.24
N LYS A 14 10.04 -5.57 13.70
CA LYS A 14 11.41 -5.05 13.71
C LYS A 14 11.87 -4.66 12.30
N ALA A 15 11.62 -5.54 11.34
CA ALA A 15 12.00 -5.31 9.94
C ALA A 15 11.15 -4.20 9.31
N ILE A 16 9.85 -4.17 9.58
CA ILE A 16 8.94 -3.12 9.07
C ILE A 16 9.38 -1.75 9.61
N MET A 17 9.69 -1.65 10.90
CA MET A 17 10.14 -0.39 11.51
C MET A 17 11.45 0.09 10.91
N ALA A 18 12.37 -0.84 10.57
CA ALA A 18 13.62 -0.50 9.89
C ALA A 18 13.37 0.07 8.48
N ILE A 19 12.39 -0.47 7.76
CA ILE A 19 11.97 0.06 6.45
C ILE A 19 11.35 1.44 6.61
N ASP A 20 10.40 1.60 7.53
CA ASP A 20 9.74 2.88 7.82
C ASP A 20 10.76 3.98 8.13
N ALA A 21 11.77 3.66 8.92
CA ALA A 21 12.81 4.62 9.31
C ALA A 21 13.62 5.12 8.10
N GLN A 22 13.72 4.34 7.04
CA GLN A 22 14.42 4.73 5.82
C GLN A 22 13.53 5.50 4.83
N VAL A 23 12.21 5.30 4.90
CA VAL A 23 11.26 5.79 3.91
C VAL A 23 10.50 7.03 4.41
N TYR A 24 10.20 7.09 5.70
CA TYR A 24 9.39 8.16 6.28
C TYR A 24 10.18 9.03 7.24
N PRO A 25 9.97 10.36 7.23
CA PRO A 25 10.65 11.27 8.18
C PRO A 25 10.20 11.07 9.62
N THR A 26 8.94 10.65 9.85
CA THR A 26 8.39 10.39 11.19
C THR A 26 7.75 9.00 11.20
N PRO A 27 8.56 7.93 11.31
CA PRO A 27 8.02 6.58 11.31
C PRO A 27 7.24 6.27 12.58
N TRP A 28 6.30 5.31 12.48
CA TRP A 28 5.52 4.87 13.63
C TRP A 28 6.40 4.16 14.65
N SER A 29 6.11 4.37 15.95
CA SER A 29 6.72 3.63 17.04
C SER A 29 6.24 2.17 17.04
N ARG A 30 6.99 1.31 17.74
CA ARG A 30 6.59 -0.08 17.94
C ARG A 30 5.22 -0.19 18.62
N ARG A 31 4.98 0.67 19.61
CA ARG A 31 3.71 0.71 20.34
C ARG A 31 2.55 1.03 19.40
N LEU A 32 2.72 2.00 18.51
CA LEU A 32 1.69 2.36 17.54
C LEU A 32 1.41 1.20 16.58
N TRP A 33 2.45 0.53 16.08
CA TRP A 33 2.29 -0.66 15.25
C TRP A 33 1.52 -1.75 15.97
N GLN A 34 1.86 -2.02 17.23
CA GLN A 34 1.17 -3.04 18.02
C GLN A 34 -0.30 -2.71 18.21
N GLN A 35 -0.61 -1.43 18.49
CA GLN A 35 -1.99 -0.98 18.62
C GLN A 35 -2.77 -1.12 17.31
N GLU A 36 -2.15 -0.76 16.19
CA GLU A 36 -2.79 -0.86 14.86
C GLU A 36 -3.10 -2.30 14.47
N LEU A 37 -2.22 -3.24 14.79
CA LEU A 37 -2.45 -4.66 14.48
C LEU A 37 -3.64 -5.25 15.26
N GLU A 38 -4.00 -4.65 16.39
CA GLU A 38 -5.13 -5.11 17.22
C GLU A 38 -6.46 -4.44 16.84
N ARG A 39 -6.42 -3.38 16.01
CA ARG A 39 -7.64 -2.65 15.62
C ARG A 39 -8.41 -3.39 14.54
N GLU A 40 -9.73 -3.30 14.64
CA GLU A 40 -10.63 -3.78 13.60
C GLU A 40 -10.57 -2.86 12.36
N HIS A 41 -11.00 -3.38 11.23
CA HIS A 41 -11.08 -2.65 9.97
C HIS A 41 -9.72 -2.16 9.46
N ARG A 42 -8.65 -2.89 9.82
CA ARG A 42 -7.30 -2.68 9.33
C ARG A 42 -6.82 -3.93 8.60
N LEU A 43 -6.16 -3.74 7.46
CA LEU A 43 -5.50 -4.82 6.74
C LEU A 43 -4.03 -4.46 6.63
N TYR A 44 -3.16 -5.25 7.25
CA TYR A 44 -1.72 -5.09 7.15
C TYR A 44 -1.11 -6.34 6.55
N ARG A 45 -0.38 -6.14 5.45
CA ARG A 45 0.34 -7.23 4.77
C ARG A 45 1.79 -6.82 4.57
N CYS A 46 2.69 -7.78 4.65
CA CYS A 46 4.09 -7.53 4.32
C CYS A 46 4.55 -8.49 3.22
N ALA A 47 5.54 -8.03 2.48
CA ALA A 47 6.19 -8.80 1.43
C ALA A 47 7.45 -9.43 2.00
N VAL A 48 7.58 -10.74 1.82
CA VAL A 48 8.72 -11.51 2.30
C VAL A 48 9.42 -12.14 1.10
N ARG A 49 10.71 -11.89 0.97
CA ARG A 49 11.57 -12.46 -0.07
C ARG A 49 12.79 -13.10 0.60
N ASP A 50 13.01 -14.39 0.30
CA ASP A 50 14.12 -15.15 0.88
C ASP A 50 14.21 -15.05 2.42
N GLY A 51 13.04 -15.10 3.07
CA GLY A 51 12.94 -15.04 4.53
C GLY A 51 13.04 -13.64 5.14
N SER A 52 13.20 -12.60 4.33
CA SER A 52 13.33 -11.21 4.80
C SER A 52 12.14 -10.37 4.38
N VAL A 53 11.64 -9.54 5.30
CA VAL A 53 10.60 -8.56 4.99
C VAL A 53 11.20 -7.45 4.14
N VAL A 54 10.60 -7.20 2.98
CA VAL A 54 11.07 -6.19 2.02
C VAL A 54 10.06 -5.08 1.77
N GLY A 55 8.85 -5.17 2.33
CA GLY A 55 7.85 -4.12 2.18
C GLY A 55 6.63 -4.37 3.03
N VAL A 56 5.79 -3.36 3.14
CA VAL A 56 4.54 -3.40 3.91
C VAL A 56 3.48 -2.53 3.25
N VAL A 57 2.22 -2.94 3.38
CA VAL A 57 1.05 -2.15 2.99
C VAL A 57 0.04 -2.18 4.13
N GLY A 58 -0.61 -1.05 4.38
CA GLY A 58 -1.68 -0.93 5.36
C GLY A 58 -2.89 -0.27 4.76
N VAL A 59 -4.06 -0.82 5.06
CA VAL A 59 -5.36 -0.32 4.56
C VAL A 59 -6.32 -0.17 5.73
N LEU A 60 -7.03 0.96 5.74
CA LEU A 60 -8.14 1.22 6.65
C LEU A 60 -9.44 1.07 5.88
N LEU A 61 -10.34 0.24 6.38
CA LEU A 61 -11.67 0.08 5.79
C LEU A 61 -12.66 0.99 6.52
N VAL A 62 -13.27 1.92 5.78
CA VAL A 62 -14.28 2.86 6.31
C VAL A 62 -15.51 2.76 5.41
N ALA A 63 -16.59 2.17 5.92
CA ALA A 63 -17.79 1.91 5.13
C ALA A 63 -17.41 1.15 3.84
N ASP A 64 -17.73 1.70 2.67
CA ASP A 64 -17.44 1.08 1.37
C ASP A 64 -16.06 1.49 0.81
N ASP A 65 -15.27 2.26 1.56
CA ASP A 65 -14.00 2.79 1.09
C ASP A 65 -12.82 2.07 1.73
N ALA A 66 -11.83 1.74 0.92
CA ALA A 66 -10.53 1.24 1.37
C ALA A 66 -9.52 2.36 1.23
N HIS A 67 -8.99 2.84 2.36
CA HIS A 67 -7.98 3.88 2.40
C HIS A 67 -6.61 3.26 2.61
N VAL A 68 -5.75 3.37 1.62
CA VAL A 68 -4.36 2.91 1.72
C VAL A 68 -3.60 3.93 2.57
N MET A 69 -3.21 3.50 3.77
CA MET A 69 -2.55 4.37 4.75
C MET A 69 -1.04 4.41 4.56
N THR A 70 -0.46 3.30 4.13
CA THR A 70 0.98 3.20 3.94
C THR A 70 1.32 2.15 2.89
N VAL A 71 2.32 2.46 2.08
CA VAL A 71 3.03 1.51 1.22
C VAL A 71 4.50 1.87 1.35
N ALA A 72 5.28 0.96 1.89
CA ALA A 72 6.70 1.18 2.09
C ALA A 72 7.49 -0.03 1.61
N VAL A 73 8.54 0.21 0.84
CA VAL A 73 9.42 -0.84 0.29
C VAL A 73 10.85 -0.51 0.69
N ASP A 74 11.57 -1.52 1.15
CA ASP A 74 13.00 -1.41 1.44
C ASP A 74 13.68 -0.78 0.21
N PRO A 75 14.47 0.30 0.39
CA PRO A 75 15.18 0.92 -0.72
C PRO A 75 16.00 -0.05 -1.57
N ALA A 76 16.56 -1.08 -0.96
CA ALA A 76 17.32 -2.12 -1.66
C ALA A 76 16.44 -3.02 -2.54
N ALA A 77 15.14 -3.06 -2.29
CA ALA A 77 14.19 -3.90 -3.02
C ALA A 77 13.25 -3.10 -3.92
N GLN A 78 13.43 -1.80 -4.06
CA GLN A 78 12.61 -0.97 -4.92
C GLN A 78 12.81 -1.32 -6.40
N ARG A 79 11.79 -1.03 -7.20
CA ARG A 79 11.76 -1.31 -8.66
C ARG A 79 11.88 -2.79 -9.01
N SER A 80 11.44 -3.66 -8.11
CA SER A 80 11.43 -5.11 -8.32
C SER A 80 10.04 -5.73 -8.22
N GLY A 81 8.99 -4.90 -8.31
CA GLY A 81 7.59 -5.37 -8.28
C GLY A 81 7.01 -5.55 -6.89
N VAL A 82 7.73 -5.22 -5.82
CA VAL A 82 7.26 -5.40 -4.44
C VAL A 82 6.04 -4.52 -4.15
N ALA A 83 6.11 -3.24 -4.47
CA ALA A 83 4.99 -2.32 -4.24
C ALA A 83 3.75 -2.74 -5.06
N THR A 84 3.94 -3.19 -6.29
CA THR A 84 2.85 -3.68 -7.13
C THR A 84 2.19 -4.90 -6.50
N ALA A 85 2.98 -5.86 -6.02
CA ALA A 85 2.47 -7.07 -5.36
C ALA A 85 1.69 -6.73 -4.08
N LEU A 86 2.21 -5.80 -3.28
CA LEU A 86 1.54 -5.34 -2.05
C LEU A 86 0.21 -4.65 -2.37
N MET A 87 0.18 -3.76 -3.36
CA MET A 87 -1.04 -3.07 -3.76
C MET A 87 -2.07 -4.04 -4.35
N LEU A 88 -1.62 -5.04 -5.11
CA LEU A 88 -2.51 -6.07 -5.66
C LEU A 88 -3.20 -6.83 -4.53
N ALA A 89 -2.44 -7.31 -3.55
CA ALA A 89 -2.97 -8.00 -2.39
C ALA A 89 -3.94 -7.11 -1.60
N ALA A 90 -3.58 -5.84 -1.38
CA ALA A 90 -4.42 -4.90 -0.66
C ALA A 90 -5.76 -4.67 -1.38
N ALA A 91 -5.72 -4.47 -2.69
CA ALA A 91 -6.94 -4.26 -3.50
C ALA A 91 -7.83 -5.50 -3.48
N GLU A 92 -7.27 -6.69 -3.67
CA GLU A 92 -8.03 -7.94 -3.65
C GLU A 92 -8.70 -8.18 -2.29
N GLU A 93 -7.97 -7.96 -1.20
CA GLU A 93 -8.51 -8.15 0.15
C GLU A 93 -9.56 -7.08 0.51
N ALA A 94 -9.35 -5.85 0.09
CA ALA A 94 -10.33 -4.78 0.28
C ALA A 94 -11.65 -5.12 -0.43
N ILE A 95 -11.59 -5.60 -1.65
CA ILE A 95 -12.76 -6.03 -2.42
C ILE A 95 -13.46 -7.21 -1.72
N ALA A 96 -12.69 -8.20 -1.26
CA ALA A 96 -13.23 -9.33 -0.52
C ALA A 96 -13.92 -8.90 0.77
N ALA A 97 -13.48 -7.79 1.38
CA ALA A 97 -14.08 -7.23 2.58
C ALA A 97 -15.28 -6.30 2.28
N GLY A 98 -15.65 -6.13 1.01
CA GLY A 98 -16.82 -5.35 0.61
C GLY A 98 -16.53 -3.93 0.16
N ALA A 99 -15.28 -3.55 -0.02
CA ALA A 99 -14.95 -2.20 -0.48
C ALA A 99 -15.39 -2.00 -1.94
N LYS A 100 -15.86 -0.78 -2.22
CA LYS A 100 -16.30 -0.36 -3.56
C LYS A 100 -15.41 0.74 -4.13
N ALA A 101 -14.56 1.33 -3.31
CA ALA A 101 -13.62 2.36 -3.73
C ALA A 101 -12.29 2.20 -3.03
N LEU A 102 -11.23 2.68 -3.68
CA LEU A 102 -9.88 2.70 -3.15
C LEU A 102 -9.38 4.14 -3.20
N THR A 103 -8.80 4.63 -2.12
CA THR A 103 -8.29 6.00 -2.03
C THR A 103 -6.98 6.06 -1.25
N LEU A 104 -6.21 7.10 -1.52
CA LEU A 104 -4.97 7.38 -0.81
C LEU A 104 -4.55 8.83 -1.02
N GLU A 105 -3.59 9.25 -0.20
CA GLU A 105 -2.84 10.48 -0.39
C GLU A 105 -1.41 10.13 -0.78
N VAL A 106 -0.82 10.91 -1.68
CA VAL A 106 0.55 10.73 -2.13
C VAL A 106 1.21 12.11 -2.28
N ARG A 107 2.50 12.21 -1.96
CA ARG A 107 3.25 13.46 -2.14
C ARG A 107 3.19 13.89 -3.61
N VAL A 108 2.97 15.18 -3.86
CA VAL A 108 2.91 15.72 -5.23
C VAL A 108 4.22 15.48 -5.97
N SER A 109 5.35 15.41 -5.28
CA SER A 109 6.66 15.13 -5.87
C SER A 109 6.91 13.66 -6.16
N ASN A 110 6.13 12.75 -5.58
CA ASN A 110 6.35 11.31 -5.73
C ASN A 110 5.70 10.76 -7.00
N THR A 111 6.29 11.10 -8.15
CA THR A 111 5.76 10.72 -9.46
C THR A 111 5.78 9.21 -9.71
N GLY A 112 6.77 8.52 -9.15
CA GLY A 112 6.86 7.05 -9.25
C GLY A 112 5.69 6.35 -8.57
N ALA A 113 5.35 6.76 -7.36
CA ALA A 113 4.19 6.23 -6.64
C ALA A 113 2.88 6.57 -7.36
N GLN A 114 2.75 7.80 -7.85
CA GLN A 114 1.58 8.20 -8.63
C GLN A 114 1.38 7.31 -9.86
N ALA A 115 2.46 6.98 -10.57
CA ALA A 115 2.40 6.08 -11.73
C ALA A 115 1.94 4.67 -11.31
N LEU A 116 2.45 4.16 -10.20
CA LEU A 116 1.99 2.88 -9.64
C LEU A 116 0.49 2.91 -9.36
N TYR A 117 0.01 3.95 -8.68
CA TYR A 117 -1.40 4.04 -8.31
C TYR A 117 -2.32 4.21 -9.52
N ARG A 118 -1.88 4.90 -10.57
CA ARG A 118 -2.63 4.97 -11.83
C ARG A 118 -2.80 3.60 -12.48
N ARG A 119 -1.83 2.73 -12.37
CA ARG A 119 -1.98 1.33 -12.85
C ARG A 119 -3.13 0.62 -12.16
N PHE A 120 -3.38 0.94 -10.89
CA PHE A 120 -4.51 0.42 -10.10
C PHE A 120 -5.79 1.24 -10.28
N GLY A 121 -5.86 2.07 -11.31
CA GLY A 121 -7.06 2.80 -11.66
C GLY A 121 -7.33 4.04 -10.82
N LEU A 122 -6.43 4.41 -9.91
CA LEU A 122 -6.60 5.63 -9.15
C LEU A 122 -6.29 6.86 -10.02
N ALA A 123 -7.11 7.89 -9.87
CA ALA A 123 -6.95 9.16 -10.57
C ALA A 123 -6.97 10.31 -9.57
N PRO A 124 -6.26 11.42 -9.85
CA PRO A 124 -6.27 12.58 -8.97
C PRO A 124 -7.66 13.22 -8.89
N VAL A 125 -8.11 13.53 -7.69
CA VAL A 125 -9.41 14.19 -7.44
C VAL A 125 -9.28 15.44 -6.59
N GLY A 126 -8.13 15.71 -6.00
CA GLY A 126 -7.91 16.89 -5.18
C GLY A 126 -6.53 16.97 -4.58
N HIS A 127 -6.33 18.02 -3.81
CA HIS A 127 -5.08 18.28 -3.10
C HIS A 127 -5.37 18.55 -1.63
N ARG A 128 -4.42 18.19 -0.75
CA ARG A 128 -4.38 18.63 0.63
C ARG A 128 -3.12 19.47 0.83
N ARG A 129 -3.28 20.77 1.00
CA ARG A 129 -2.15 21.68 1.18
C ARG A 129 -1.46 21.44 2.51
N GLY A 130 -0.12 21.44 2.47
CA GLY A 130 0.70 21.31 3.67
C GLY A 130 0.46 20.02 4.46
N TYR A 131 -0.01 18.97 3.82
CA TYR A 131 -0.46 17.74 4.46
C TYR A 131 0.67 17.00 5.17
N TYR A 132 1.84 16.94 4.56
CA TYR A 132 2.96 16.15 5.09
C TYR A 132 3.83 16.97 6.03
N GLU A 133 4.10 16.39 7.20
CA GLU A 133 5.04 16.92 8.18
C GLU A 133 6.40 16.25 7.99
N PRO A 134 7.53 16.91 8.32
CA PRO A 134 7.66 18.30 8.79
C PRO A 134 7.83 19.32 7.67
N ASP A 135 7.97 18.91 6.41
CA ASP A 135 8.32 19.79 5.30
C ASP A 135 7.14 20.57 4.72
N GLY A 136 5.92 20.20 5.07
CA GLY A 136 4.72 20.89 4.58
C GLY A 136 4.39 20.64 3.12
N GLU A 137 4.90 19.55 2.54
CA GLU A 137 4.59 19.21 1.15
C GLU A 137 3.10 18.89 0.98
N ASP A 138 2.52 19.31 -0.16
CA ASP A 138 1.14 19.01 -0.50
C ASP A 138 0.96 17.52 -0.81
N ALA A 139 -0.24 17.02 -0.52
CA ALA A 139 -0.67 15.69 -0.95
C ALA A 139 -1.61 15.78 -2.14
N LEU A 140 -1.45 14.86 -3.07
CA LEU A 140 -2.41 14.58 -4.12
C LEU A 140 -3.36 13.50 -3.59
N VAL A 141 -4.67 13.76 -3.64
CA VAL A 141 -5.68 12.75 -3.26
C VAL A 141 -6.10 12.00 -4.52
N MET A 142 -6.01 10.68 -4.48
CA MET A 142 -6.33 9.82 -5.61
C MET A 142 -7.44 8.83 -5.23
N TRP A 143 -8.34 8.54 -6.19
CA TRP A 143 -9.46 7.64 -6.02
C TRP A 143 -9.63 6.70 -7.21
N ALA A 144 -10.01 5.44 -6.91
CA ALA A 144 -10.57 4.51 -7.88
C ALA A 144 -11.96 4.11 -7.39
N HIS A 145 -12.95 4.23 -8.26
CA HIS A 145 -14.34 3.85 -7.96
C HIS A 145 -14.68 2.51 -8.59
N ASP A 146 -15.76 1.89 -8.14
CA ASP A 146 -16.29 0.65 -8.71
C ASP A 146 -15.27 -0.48 -8.75
N ILE A 147 -14.43 -0.59 -7.70
CA ILE A 147 -13.40 -1.63 -7.64
C ILE A 147 -13.98 -3.03 -7.50
N ASP A 148 -15.23 -3.15 -7.09
CA ASP A 148 -15.96 -4.42 -7.00
C ASP A 148 -16.58 -4.87 -8.33
N GLY A 149 -16.41 -4.10 -9.40
CA GLY A 149 -16.97 -4.39 -10.71
C GLY A 149 -16.05 -5.23 -11.60
N PRO A 150 -16.61 -5.74 -12.72
CA PRO A 150 -15.86 -6.64 -13.62
C PRO A 150 -14.70 -5.96 -14.35
N GLU A 151 -14.79 -4.66 -14.62
CA GLU A 151 -13.71 -3.92 -15.28
C GLU A 151 -12.48 -3.85 -14.37
N TYR A 152 -12.69 -3.59 -13.08
CA TYR A 152 -11.59 -3.53 -12.13
C TYR A 152 -10.98 -4.90 -11.89
N GLU A 153 -11.82 -5.93 -11.81
CA GLU A 153 -11.35 -7.31 -11.71
C GLU A 153 -10.43 -7.68 -12.89
N ALA A 154 -10.81 -7.31 -14.11
CA ALA A 154 -9.98 -7.52 -15.29
C ALA A 154 -8.64 -6.75 -15.19
N ARG A 155 -8.67 -5.53 -14.67
CA ARG A 155 -7.46 -4.73 -14.42
C ARG A 155 -6.51 -5.46 -13.48
N LEU A 156 -7.02 -5.96 -12.37
CA LEU A 156 -6.20 -6.68 -11.39
C LEU A 156 -5.62 -7.97 -11.97
N ARG A 157 -6.38 -8.71 -12.77
CA ARG A 157 -5.87 -9.90 -13.46
C ARG A 157 -4.73 -9.55 -14.41
N GLY A 158 -4.83 -8.44 -15.12
CA GLY A 158 -3.77 -7.96 -16.00
C GLY A 158 -2.49 -7.62 -15.24
N ILE A 159 -2.61 -6.95 -14.11
CA ILE A 159 -1.47 -6.62 -13.24
C ILE A 159 -0.83 -7.89 -12.69
N ALA A 160 -1.65 -8.84 -12.23
CA ALA A 160 -1.14 -10.13 -11.72
C ALA A 160 -0.37 -10.89 -12.80
N ALA A 161 -0.87 -10.91 -14.03
CA ALA A 161 -0.18 -11.55 -15.15
C ALA A 161 1.17 -10.91 -15.46
N GLU A 162 1.26 -9.58 -15.40
CA GLU A 162 2.52 -8.85 -15.58
C GLU A 162 3.54 -9.20 -14.49
N LEU A 163 3.09 -9.32 -13.23
CA LEU A 163 3.96 -9.72 -12.12
C LEU A 163 4.50 -11.13 -12.30
N ASP A 164 3.67 -12.08 -12.74
CA ASP A 164 4.07 -13.46 -12.97
C ASP A 164 5.14 -13.56 -14.08
N VAL A 165 5.00 -12.76 -15.13
CA VAL A 165 5.97 -12.71 -16.22
C VAL A 165 7.30 -12.10 -15.78
N ALA A 166 7.26 -11.10 -14.89
CA ALA A 166 8.45 -10.41 -14.39
C ALA A 166 9.20 -11.19 -13.29
N ALA A 167 8.55 -12.19 -12.70
CA ALA A 167 9.12 -12.96 -11.59
C ALA A 167 10.24 -13.91 -12.03
#